data_04077ce43b5a0131534f45328713bd75
#
_entry.id   04077ce43b5a0131534f45328713bd75
#
_cell.length_a   1.000
_cell.length_b   1.000
_cell.length_c   1.000
_cell.angle_alpha   90.00
_cell.angle_beta   90.00
_cell.angle_gamma   90.00
#
_symmetry.space_group_name_H-M   'P 1'
#
loop_
_entity.id
_entity.type
_entity.pdbx_description
1 polymer ?
#
loop_
_entity_poly.entity_id
_entity_poly.type
_entity_poly.pdbx_seq_one_letter_code
_entity_poly.pdbx_strand_id
1 'polypeptide(L)'
;MNRDLLRVVNRIQDNGLRSKVREVLENPSVKIGSRTYSGLPLDESPASVWRHHNYPGGFVEHTLALYELSINLARIVRKIYRCRVDTDLVICGVLLHDIFKPATYGILEGGRYRRSNLAERLDHLSLATAELIRRGFPLDVVHVVAASHGRQYGPIGPMTIEALICHLADRTEAELNGEMLSAARFMIREVTGEEPQALTGKEAFRVVRTKTDKGWNGLRDSLSRRGGTSEGVRH
;
A
#
# COMPACT_ATOMS: atom_id res chain seq x y z
N MET A 1 -3.22 -11.71 11.60
CA MET A 1 -2.43 -10.49 11.19
C MET A 1 -1.15 -10.91 10.51
N ASN A 2 -0.74 -10.21 9.46
CA ASN A 2 0.50 -10.43 8.73
C ASN A 2 1.75 -10.25 9.62
N ARG A 3 2.73 -11.17 9.52
CA ARG A 3 3.92 -11.16 10.39
C ARG A 3 4.83 -9.95 10.17
N ASP A 4 4.92 -9.46 8.93
CA ASP A 4 5.79 -8.34 8.61
C ASP A 4 5.17 -7.01 9.08
N LEU A 5 3.85 -6.83 8.93
CA LEU A 5 3.13 -5.71 9.54
C LEU A 5 3.26 -5.73 11.07
N LEU A 6 3.18 -6.91 11.71
CA LEU A 6 3.39 -7.04 13.15
C LEU A 6 4.79 -6.59 13.59
N ARG A 7 5.82 -6.88 12.79
CA ARG A 7 7.19 -6.38 13.05
C ARG A 7 7.25 -4.85 13.05
N VAL A 8 6.54 -4.20 12.11
CA VAL A 8 6.46 -2.74 12.05
C VAL A 8 5.71 -2.18 13.25
N VAL A 9 4.55 -2.75 13.64
CA VAL A 9 3.81 -2.38 14.86
C VAL A 9 4.72 -2.40 16.09
N ASN A 10 5.55 -3.44 16.23
CA ASN A 10 6.46 -3.59 17.37
C ASN A 10 7.60 -2.55 17.41
N ARG A 11 7.75 -1.71 16.39
CA ARG A 11 8.68 -0.56 16.39
C ARG A 11 8.10 0.69 17.07
N ILE A 12 6.78 0.75 17.28
CA ILE A 12 6.15 1.83 18.04
C ILE A 12 6.59 1.71 19.51
N GLN A 13 7.16 2.78 20.04
CA GLN A 13 7.70 2.80 21.41
C GLN A 13 6.59 3.00 22.46
N ASP A 14 5.62 3.87 22.17
CA ASP A 14 4.46 4.07 23.05
C ASP A 14 3.58 2.81 23.08
N ASN A 15 3.46 2.23 24.28
CA ASN A 15 2.72 0.99 24.50
C ASN A 15 1.21 1.15 24.21
N GLY A 16 0.64 2.31 24.52
CA GLY A 16 -0.77 2.61 24.31
C GLY A 16 -1.09 2.72 22.81
N LEU A 17 -0.29 3.48 22.06
CA LEU A 17 -0.39 3.58 20.61
C LEU A 17 -0.17 2.24 19.95
N ARG A 18 0.86 1.51 20.33
CA ARG A 18 1.17 0.18 19.78
C ARG A 18 0.00 -0.78 19.95
N SER A 19 -0.64 -0.81 21.12
CA SER A 19 -1.81 -1.65 21.38
C SER A 19 -2.99 -1.27 20.50
N LYS A 20 -3.31 0.03 20.39
CA LYS A 20 -4.40 0.54 19.54
C LYS A 20 -4.17 0.24 18.06
N VAL A 21 -2.95 0.47 17.55
CA VAL A 21 -2.61 0.18 16.15
C VAL A 21 -2.74 -1.31 15.86
N ARG A 22 -2.28 -2.16 16.76
CA ARG A 22 -2.44 -3.62 16.66
C ARG A 22 -3.89 -4.03 16.57
N GLU A 23 -4.76 -3.52 17.43
CA GLU A 23 -6.20 -3.79 17.43
C GLU A 23 -6.85 -3.41 16.09
N VAL A 24 -6.47 -2.25 15.51
CA VAL A 24 -6.98 -1.83 14.19
C VAL A 24 -6.53 -2.79 13.09
N LEU A 25 -5.27 -3.22 13.08
CA LEU A 25 -4.74 -4.15 12.09
C LEU A 25 -5.32 -5.57 12.21
N GLU A 26 -5.66 -5.99 13.43
CA GLU A 26 -6.34 -7.28 13.68
C GLU A 26 -7.81 -7.27 13.27
N ASN A 27 -8.46 -6.11 13.39
CA ASN A 27 -9.86 -5.91 13.01
C ASN A 27 -10.03 -4.59 12.21
N PRO A 28 -9.64 -4.56 10.93
CA PRO A 28 -9.73 -3.39 10.07
C PRO A 28 -11.16 -3.19 9.56
N SER A 29 -12.12 -3.06 10.46
CA SER A 29 -13.53 -2.83 10.15
C SER A 29 -13.96 -1.41 10.51
N VAL A 30 -14.91 -0.86 9.75
CA VAL A 30 -15.52 0.46 9.98
C VAL A 30 -16.95 0.30 10.42
N LYS A 31 -17.33 1.01 11.49
CA LYS A 31 -18.72 1.01 11.99
C LYS A 31 -19.43 2.30 11.57
N ILE A 32 -20.51 2.18 10.81
CA ILE A 32 -21.37 3.29 10.39
C ILE A 32 -22.81 2.98 10.82
N GLY A 33 -23.32 3.74 11.78
CA GLY A 33 -24.60 3.42 12.42
C GLY A 33 -24.58 2.04 13.09
N SER A 34 -25.54 1.21 12.76
CA SER A 34 -25.63 -0.19 13.25
C SER A 34 -24.85 -1.20 12.40
N ARG A 35 -24.29 -0.80 11.24
CA ARG A 35 -23.59 -1.71 10.31
C ARG A 35 -22.09 -1.66 10.51
N THR A 36 -21.48 -2.85 10.43
CA THR A 36 -20.01 -3.00 10.36
C THR A 36 -19.61 -3.38 8.94
N TYR A 37 -18.65 -2.67 8.39
CA TYR A 37 -18.09 -2.90 7.07
C TYR A 37 -16.69 -3.49 7.25
N SER A 38 -16.56 -4.76 6.93
CA SER A 38 -15.26 -5.45 6.83
C SER A 38 -14.87 -5.55 5.36
N GLY A 39 -13.57 -5.52 5.10
CA GLY A 39 -13.02 -5.61 3.75
C GLY A 39 -12.40 -6.96 3.45
N LEU A 40 -11.63 -6.97 2.36
CA LEU A 40 -10.77 -8.09 2.01
C LEU A 40 -9.72 -8.32 3.11
N PRO A 41 -9.26 -9.56 3.31
CA PRO A 41 -8.09 -9.82 4.14
C PRO A 41 -6.90 -8.96 3.67
N LEU A 42 -6.11 -8.41 4.60
CA LEU A 42 -4.99 -7.52 4.25
C LEU A 42 -3.97 -8.21 3.33
N ASP A 43 -3.74 -9.51 3.53
CA ASP A 43 -2.82 -10.32 2.72
C ASP A 43 -3.33 -10.61 1.29
N GLU A 44 -4.62 -10.39 1.04
CA GLU A 44 -5.26 -10.60 -0.27
C GLU A 44 -5.64 -9.26 -0.93
N SER A 45 -5.59 -8.18 -0.16
CA SER A 45 -6.01 -6.87 -0.64
C SER A 45 -4.96 -6.22 -1.53
N PRO A 46 -5.37 -5.53 -2.62
CA PRO A 46 -4.54 -4.59 -3.32
C PRO A 46 -4.41 -3.28 -2.51
N ALA A 47 -3.37 -2.48 -2.76
CA ALA A 47 -3.33 -1.12 -2.24
C ALA A 47 -4.11 -0.13 -3.13
N SER A 48 -4.28 -0.47 -4.40
CA SER A 48 -5.08 0.31 -5.36
C SER A 48 -5.76 -0.63 -6.36
N VAL A 49 -6.89 -0.23 -6.92
CA VAL A 49 -7.55 -1.00 -7.99
C VAL A 49 -7.11 -0.55 -9.39
N TRP A 50 -6.30 0.51 -9.54
CA TRP A 50 -5.98 1.11 -10.83
C TRP A 50 -4.51 1.13 -11.20
N ARG A 51 -3.63 1.74 -10.40
CA ARG A 51 -2.29 2.13 -10.83
C ARG A 51 -1.18 1.29 -10.22
N HIS A 52 -1.03 1.36 -8.90
CA HIS A 52 0.06 0.72 -8.17
C HIS A 52 -0.47 -0.43 -7.30
N HIS A 53 0.33 -1.42 -7.05
CA HIS A 53 0.00 -2.54 -6.14
C HIS A 53 -1.40 -3.12 -6.35
N ASN A 54 -1.85 -3.23 -7.60
CA ASN A 54 -3.18 -3.71 -7.99
C ASN A 54 -3.23 -5.24 -8.14
N TYR A 55 -2.67 -5.95 -7.18
CA TYR A 55 -2.54 -7.40 -7.11
C TYR A 55 -2.73 -7.90 -5.67
N PRO A 56 -3.03 -9.20 -5.46
CA PRO A 56 -3.17 -9.77 -4.13
C PRO A 56 -1.90 -9.56 -3.29
N GLY A 57 -2.07 -9.10 -2.04
CA GLY A 57 -0.96 -8.76 -1.16
C GLY A 57 -0.32 -7.40 -1.43
N GLY A 58 -0.77 -6.67 -2.44
CA GLY A 58 -0.26 -5.34 -2.80
C GLY A 58 -0.39 -4.33 -1.65
N PHE A 59 -1.43 -4.44 -0.83
CA PHE A 59 -1.59 -3.62 0.37
C PHE A 59 -0.41 -3.79 1.36
N VAL A 60 -0.03 -5.02 1.64
CA VAL A 60 1.08 -5.32 2.55
C VAL A 60 2.41 -4.85 1.95
N GLU A 61 2.66 -5.13 0.68
CA GLU A 61 3.89 -4.72 -0.03
C GLU A 61 4.05 -3.20 -0.04
N HIS A 62 2.98 -2.46 -0.38
CA HIS A 62 2.94 -1.00 -0.31
C HIS A 62 3.25 -0.48 1.10
N THR A 63 2.56 -1.00 2.12
CA THR A 63 2.74 -0.54 3.50
C THR A 63 4.18 -0.76 3.99
N LEU A 64 4.81 -1.88 3.64
CA LEU A 64 6.19 -2.19 4.02
C LEU A 64 7.20 -1.30 3.28
N ALA A 65 7.02 -1.07 1.98
CA ALA A 65 7.88 -0.19 1.20
C ALA A 65 7.74 1.26 1.67
N LEU A 66 6.51 1.70 1.95
CA LEU A 66 6.22 3.01 2.54
C LEU A 66 6.90 3.18 3.91
N TYR A 67 6.88 2.14 4.76
CA TYR A 67 7.58 2.18 6.04
C TYR A 67 9.08 2.44 5.86
N GLU A 68 9.75 1.69 5.02
CA GLU A 68 11.19 1.85 4.76
C GLU A 68 11.51 3.25 4.24
N LEU A 69 10.72 3.76 3.29
CA LEU A 69 10.91 5.10 2.73
C LEU A 69 10.68 6.18 3.78
N SER A 70 9.61 6.09 4.57
CA SER A 70 9.28 7.05 5.63
C SER A 70 10.35 7.12 6.71
N ILE A 71 10.89 5.99 7.14
CA ILE A 71 11.98 5.94 8.15
C ILE A 71 13.26 6.56 7.60
N ASN A 72 13.58 6.36 6.32
CA ASN A 72 14.72 6.99 5.67
C ASN A 72 14.53 8.51 5.55
N LEU A 73 13.35 9.00 5.18
CA LEU A 73 13.03 10.43 5.19
C LEU A 73 13.15 11.03 6.59
N ALA A 74 12.60 10.39 7.61
CA ALA A 74 12.72 10.81 9.00
C ALA A 74 14.19 10.89 9.46
N ARG A 75 15.03 9.94 9.00
CA ARG A 75 16.47 9.95 9.28
C ARG A 75 17.16 11.15 8.62
N ILE A 76 16.82 11.48 7.37
CA ILE A 76 17.34 12.65 6.65
C ILE A 76 16.97 13.93 7.40
N VAL A 77 15.69 14.09 7.80
CA VAL A 77 15.21 15.26 8.54
C VAL A 77 16.00 15.45 9.84
N ARG A 78 16.18 14.38 10.61
CA ARG A 78 16.96 14.45 11.85
C ARG A 78 18.45 14.73 11.62
N LYS A 79 19.05 14.06 10.65
CA LYS A 79 20.51 14.11 10.45
C LYS A 79 20.94 15.41 9.75
N ILE A 80 20.25 15.83 8.71
CA ILE A 80 20.65 16.96 7.88
C ILE A 80 20.04 18.27 8.39
N TYR A 81 18.73 18.26 8.65
CA TYR A 81 18.01 19.48 9.07
C TYR A 81 17.96 19.69 10.58
N ARG A 82 18.52 18.73 11.36
CA ARG A 82 18.58 18.79 12.83
C ARG A 82 17.21 19.00 13.51
N CYS A 83 16.16 18.57 12.83
CA CYS A 83 14.79 18.70 13.33
C CYS A 83 14.32 17.39 13.97
N ARG A 84 13.60 17.54 15.10
CA ARG A 84 13.01 16.38 15.78
C ARG A 84 11.86 15.82 14.92
N VAL A 85 11.76 14.51 14.86
CA VAL A 85 10.66 13.75 14.23
C VAL A 85 10.18 12.71 15.24
N ASP A 86 8.89 12.67 15.48
CA ASP A 86 8.26 11.61 16.25
C ASP A 86 8.09 10.36 15.37
N THR A 87 8.90 9.35 15.64
CA THR A 87 8.91 8.13 14.83
C THR A 87 7.64 7.30 15.04
N ASP A 88 7.03 7.35 16.22
CA ASP A 88 5.80 6.62 16.50
C ASP A 88 4.64 7.18 15.67
N LEU A 89 4.54 8.51 15.53
CA LEU A 89 3.55 9.15 14.66
C LEU A 89 3.76 8.77 13.19
N VAL A 90 5.01 8.74 12.71
CA VAL A 90 5.32 8.29 11.34
C VAL A 90 4.89 6.85 11.13
N ILE A 91 5.21 5.95 12.06
CA ILE A 91 4.84 4.53 11.96
C ILE A 91 3.31 4.35 12.01
N CYS A 92 2.62 5.09 12.89
CA CYS A 92 1.16 5.08 12.96
C CYS A 92 0.55 5.54 11.62
N GLY A 93 1.06 6.64 11.05
CA GLY A 93 0.63 7.14 9.74
C GLY A 93 0.78 6.09 8.65
N VAL A 94 1.95 5.48 8.54
CA VAL A 94 2.25 4.41 7.56
C VAL A 94 1.29 3.23 7.69
N LEU A 95 1.06 2.74 8.91
CA LEU A 95 0.22 1.56 9.13
C LEU A 95 -1.28 1.82 8.96
N LEU A 96 -1.73 3.05 9.18
CA LEU A 96 -3.15 3.37 9.31
C LEU A 96 -3.75 4.16 8.13
N HIS A 97 -2.93 4.84 7.28
CA HIS A 97 -3.47 5.72 6.24
C HIS A 97 -4.42 4.99 5.28
N ASP A 98 -4.08 3.78 4.90
CA ASP A 98 -4.81 2.96 3.93
C ASP A 98 -5.56 1.78 4.54
N ILE A 99 -5.54 1.63 5.86
CA ILE A 99 -6.02 0.42 6.55
C ILE A 99 -7.49 0.07 6.26
N PHE A 100 -8.31 1.05 5.90
CA PHE A 100 -9.70 0.84 5.54
C PHE A 100 -9.96 0.78 4.02
N LYS A 101 -8.92 0.89 3.16
CA LYS A 101 -9.06 0.62 1.72
C LYS A 101 -9.64 -0.75 1.42
N PRO A 102 -9.23 -1.86 2.10
CA PRO A 102 -9.82 -3.17 1.89
C PRO A 102 -11.36 -3.19 2.02
N ALA A 103 -11.95 -2.40 2.92
CA ALA A 103 -13.40 -2.27 3.06
C ALA A 103 -14.09 -1.53 1.87
N THR A 104 -13.29 -0.81 1.09
CA THR A 104 -13.76 -0.07 -0.10
C THR A 104 -13.61 -0.86 -1.39
N TYR A 105 -13.13 -2.10 -1.34
CA TYR A 105 -12.88 -2.95 -2.50
C TYR A 105 -13.73 -4.20 -2.50
N GLY A 106 -13.99 -4.73 -3.68
CA GLY A 106 -14.60 -6.03 -3.94
C GLY A 106 -13.86 -6.74 -5.07
N ILE A 107 -14.07 -8.04 -5.19
CA ILE A 107 -13.49 -8.87 -6.25
C ILE A 107 -14.58 -9.15 -7.28
N LEU A 108 -14.25 -9.01 -8.56
CA LEU A 108 -15.06 -9.42 -9.71
C LEU A 108 -14.72 -10.86 -10.09
N GLU A 109 -15.58 -11.48 -10.87
CA GLU A 109 -15.26 -12.71 -11.58
C GLU A 109 -13.97 -12.52 -12.41
N GLY A 110 -13.06 -13.51 -12.34
CA GLY A 110 -11.73 -13.41 -12.93
C GLY A 110 -10.68 -12.70 -12.03
N GLY A 111 -10.99 -12.45 -10.76
CA GLY A 111 -10.01 -11.98 -9.75
C GLY A 111 -9.62 -10.51 -9.86
N ARG A 112 -10.28 -9.72 -10.72
CA ARG A 112 -10.07 -8.28 -10.81
C ARG A 112 -10.73 -7.55 -9.65
N TYR A 113 -10.09 -6.47 -9.18
CA TYR A 113 -10.65 -5.65 -8.12
C TYR A 113 -11.55 -4.54 -8.66
N ARG A 114 -12.58 -4.18 -7.88
CA ARG A 114 -13.46 -3.03 -8.13
C ARG A 114 -13.69 -2.24 -6.84
N ARG A 115 -14.18 -1.03 -6.98
CA ARG A 115 -14.71 -0.25 -5.85
C ARG A 115 -16.02 -0.88 -5.36
N SER A 116 -16.21 -0.91 -4.04
CA SER A 116 -17.47 -1.36 -3.40
C SER A 116 -18.49 -0.21 -3.36
N ASN A 117 -19.75 -0.52 -3.06
CA ASN A 117 -20.79 0.48 -2.86
C ASN A 117 -20.48 1.46 -1.71
N LEU A 118 -19.64 1.06 -0.76
CA LEU A 118 -19.14 1.95 0.28
C LEU A 118 -18.20 3.01 -0.31
N ALA A 119 -17.30 2.60 -1.21
CA ALA A 119 -16.35 3.48 -1.88
C ALA A 119 -17.00 4.48 -2.85
N GLU A 120 -18.23 4.25 -3.28
CA GLU A 120 -18.99 5.20 -4.10
C GLU A 120 -19.53 6.38 -3.28
N ARG A 121 -19.60 6.23 -1.95
CA ARG A 121 -20.18 7.23 -1.04
C ARG A 121 -19.18 7.90 -0.13
N LEU A 122 -18.15 7.17 0.30
CA LEU A 122 -17.11 7.66 1.21
C LEU A 122 -15.74 7.15 0.74
N ASP A 123 -14.78 8.04 0.72
CA ASP A 123 -13.39 7.68 0.50
C ASP A 123 -12.77 7.04 1.76
N HIS A 124 -11.69 6.30 1.57
CA HIS A 124 -11.02 5.56 2.66
C HIS A 124 -10.39 6.47 3.72
N LEU A 125 -9.96 7.70 3.38
CA LEU A 125 -9.40 8.64 4.37
C LEU A 125 -10.49 9.24 5.26
N SER A 126 -11.65 9.55 4.70
CA SER A 126 -12.82 9.95 5.49
C SER A 126 -13.24 8.84 6.46
N LEU A 127 -13.25 7.60 5.98
CA LEU A 127 -13.52 6.43 6.82
C LEU A 127 -12.46 6.26 7.92
N ALA A 128 -11.17 6.37 7.56
CA ALA A 128 -10.07 6.27 8.50
C ALA A 128 -10.13 7.36 9.57
N THR A 129 -10.31 8.60 9.16
CA THR A 129 -10.42 9.74 10.09
C THR A 129 -11.55 9.52 11.09
N ALA A 130 -12.76 9.19 10.63
CA ALA A 130 -13.91 8.96 11.49
C ALA A 130 -13.70 7.78 12.45
N GLU A 131 -13.16 6.67 11.95
CA GLU A 131 -12.97 5.46 12.75
C GLU A 131 -11.85 5.61 13.77
N LEU A 132 -10.75 6.28 13.44
CA LEU A 132 -9.66 6.56 14.37
C LEU A 132 -10.10 7.51 15.49
N ILE A 133 -10.91 8.54 15.18
CA ILE A 133 -11.53 9.41 16.21
C ILE A 133 -12.43 8.57 17.12
N ARG A 134 -13.30 7.73 16.56
CA ARG A 134 -14.19 6.86 17.31
C ARG A 134 -13.43 5.88 18.23
N ARG A 135 -12.26 5.41 17.81
CA ARG A 135 -11.38 4.53 18.60
C ARG A 135 -10.47 5.29 19.59
N GLY A 136 -10.62 6.62 19.66
CA GLY A 136 -9.90 7.47 20.62
C GLY A 136 -8.40 7.59 20.34
N PHE A 137 -7.99 7.63 19.06
CA PHE A 137 -6.62 7.96 18.69
C PHE A 137 -6.32 9.44 18.97
N PRO A 138 -5.07 9.79 19.35
CA PRO A 138 -4.65 11.18 19.50
C PRO A 138 -4.80 11.97 18.20
N LEU A 139 -5.04 13.30 18.34
CA LEU A 139 -5.20 14.21 17.21
C LEU A 139 -4.06 14.12 16.19
N ASP A 140 -2.81 14.02 16.67
CA ASP A 140 -1.63 13.99 15.80
C ASP A 140 -1.62 12.73 14.92
N VAL A 141 -2.03 11.56 15.42
CA VAL A 141 -2.19 10.34 14.63
C VAL A 141 -3.29 10.52 13.59
N VAL A 142 -4.45 11.06 14.01
CA VAL A 142 -5.57 11.34 13.09
C VAL A 142 -5.13 12.29 11.98
N HIS A 143 -4.37 13.35 12.33
CA HIS A 143 -3.87 14.32 11.37
C HIS A 143 -2.91 13.67 10.35
N VAL A 144 -1.93 12.88 10.80
CA VAL A 144 -0.98 12.20 9.90
C VAL A 144 -1.72 11.33 8.89
N VAL A 145 -2.73 10.59 9.33
CA VAL A 145 -3.57 9.74 8.47
C VAL A 145 -4.41 10.58 7.52
N ALA A 146 -5.16 11.56 8.02
CA ALA A 146 -6.04 12.40 7.19
C ALA A 146 -5.28 13.21 6.13
N ALA A 147 -4.01 13.55 6.40
CA ALA A 147 -3.17 14.35 5.52
C ALA A 147 -2.31 13.53 4.55
N SER A 148 -2.34 12.19 4.62
CA SER A 148 -1.45 11.31 3.85
C SER A 148 -1.51 11.53 2.33
N HIS A 149 -2.69 11.80 1.77
CA HIS A 149 -2.85 12.09 0.34
C HIS A 149 -2.77 13.58 -0.03
N GLY A 150 -2.48 14.46 0.95
CA GLY A 150 -2.37 15.89 0.74
C GLY A 150 -3.68 16.57 0.32
N ARG A 151 -3.62 17.89 0.02
CA ARG A 151 -4.81 18.68 -0.32
C ARG A 151 -5.48 18.29 -1.65
N GLN A 152 -4.74 17.67 -2.55
CA GLN A 152 -5.25 17.36 -3.88
C GLN A 152 -6.18 16.15 -3.86
N TYR A 153 -5.92 15.17 -3.00
CA TYR A 153 -6.61 13.89 -2.99
C TYR A 153 -7.10 13.46 -1.60
N GLY A 154 -6.90 14.30 -0.59
CA GLY A 154 -7.28 14.05 0.79
C GLY A 154 -8.04 15.23 1.42
N PRO A 155 -8.61 15.05 2.60
CA PRO A 155 -9.43 16.06 3.27
C PRO A 155 -8.62 17.26 3.76
N ILE A 156 -7.32 17.08 4.03
CA ILE A 156 -6.44 18.14 4.55
C ILE A 156 -5.00 17.95 4.05
N GLY A 157 -4.24 19.04 3.93
CA GLY A 157 -2.80 18.98 3.67
C GLY A 157 -1.97 18.73 4.92
N PRO A 158 -0.73 18.19 4.76
CA PRO A 158 0.17 17.95 5.89
C PRO A 158 0.59 19.25 6.57
N MET A 159 0.37 19.35 7.88
CA MET A 159 0.69 20.52 8.72
C MET A 159 1.75 20.19 9.77
N THR A 160 2.24 18.94 9.84
CA THR A 160 3.36 18.52 10.68
C THR A 160 4.43 17.86 9.85
N ILE A 161 5.64 17.73 10.40
CA ILE A 161 6.77 17.08 9.72
C ILE A 161 6.46 15.60 9.47
N GLU A 162 5.85 14.94 10.43
CA GLU A 162 5.46 13.54 10.36
C GLU A 162 4.41 13.30 9.25
N ALA A 163 3.40 14.18 9.18
CA ALA A 163 2.40 14.11 8.11
C ALA A 163 3.02 14.38 6.73
N LEU A 164 3.95 15.33 6.63
CA LEU A 164 4.65 15.62 5.38
C LEU A 164 5.53 14.43 4.94
N ILE A 165 6.25 13.79 5.88
CA ILE A 165 7.04 12.61 5.61
C ILE A 165 6.16 11.48 5.07
N CYS A 166 5.04 11.17 5.73
CA CYS A 166 4.12 10.12 5.30
C CYS A 166 3.52 10.44 3.92
N HIS A 167 3.07 11.69 3.69
CA HIS A 167 2.54 12.13 2.41
C HIS A 167 3.54 11.97 1.24
N LEU A 168 4.77 12.45 1.43
CA LEU A 168 5.79 12.39 0.38
C LEU A 168 6.23 10.94 0.12
N ALA A 169 6.36 10.15 1.18
CA ALA A 169 6.72 8.73 1.06
C ALA A 169 5.62 7.95 0.32
N ASP A 170 4.34 8.12 0.69
CA ASP A 170 3.21 7.47 0.05
C ASP A 170 3.15 7.77 -1.45
N ARG A 171 3.21 9.05 -1.80
CA ARG A 171 3.22 9.49 -3.20
C ARG A 171 4.39 8.89 -3.99
N THR A 172 5.61 8.95 -3.42
CA THR A 172 6.82 8.48 -4.10
C THR A 172 6.79 6.96 -4.29
N GLU A 173 6.35 6.22 -3.29
CA GLU A 173 6.27 4.76 -3.34
C GLU A 173 5.20 4.28 -4.34
N ALA A 174 4.01 4.87 -4.29
CA ALA A 174 2.93 4.58 -5.22
C ALA A 174 3.33 4.86 -6.68
N GLU A 175 4.03 5.97 -6.93
CA GLU A 175 4.53 6.35 -8.25
C GLU A 175 5.61 5.38 -8.73
N LEU A 176 6.59 5.04 -7.88
CA LEU A 176 7.64 4.07 -8.20
C LEU A 176 7.07 2.71 -8.62
N ASN A 177 6.17 2.15 -7.82
CA ASN A 177 5.56 0.86 -8.15
C ASN A 177 4.69 0.94 -9.41
N GLY A 178 3.88 2.00 -9.55
CA GLY A 178 3.01 2.22 -10.71
C GLY A 178 3.80 2.31 -12.02
N GLU A 179 4.88 3.08 -12.06
CA GLU A 179 5.74 3.21 -13.23
C GLU A 179 6.46 1.90 -13.57
N MET A 180 6.92 1.15 -12.55
CA MET A 180 7.54 -0.16 -12.77
C MET A 180 6.56 -1.18 -13.32
N LEU A 181 5.31 -1.22 -12.83
CA LEU A 181 4.25 -2.07 -13.38
C LEU A 181 3.93 -1.69 -14.84
N SER A 182 3.83 -0.41 -15.13
CA SER A 182 3.55 0.11 -16.47
C SER A 182 4.66 -0.27 -17.45
N ALA A 183 5.92 -0.02 -17.08
CA ALA A 183 7.08 -0.37 -17.90
C ALA A 183 7.16 -1.88 -18.15
N ALA A 184 6.94 -2.70 -17.12
CA ALA A 184 6.99 -4.16 -17.26
C ALA A 184 5.87 -4.69 -18.16
N ARG A 185 4.63 -4.18 -18.02
CA ARG A 185 3.52 -4.54 -18.92
C ARG A 185 3.83 -4.22 -20.38
N PHE A 186 4.34 -3.01 -20.63
CA PHE A 186 4.80 -2.63 -21.96
C PHE A 186 5.84 -3.61 -22.49
N MET A 187 6.89 -3.91 -21.72
CA MET A 187 7.97 -4.81 -22.15
C MET A 187 7.49 -6.23 -22.39
N ILE A 188 6.59 -6.77 -21.58
CA ILE A 188 6.01 -8.09 -21.78
C ILE A 188 5.21 -8.09 -23.08
N ARG A 189 4.33 -7.11 -23.30
CA ARG A 189 3.52 -7.02 -24.53
C ARG A 189 4.38 -6.91 -25.78
N GLU A 190 5.48 -6.15 -25.78
CA GLU A 190 6.41 -6.05 -26.90
C GLU A 190 7.07 -7.40 -27.26
N VAL A 191 7.25 -8.28 -26.28
CA VAL A 191 7.93 -9.55 -26.48
C VAL A 191 6.95 -10.69 -26.79
N THR A 192 5.77 -10.70 -26.13
CA THR A 192 4.80 -11.81 -26.22
C THR A 192 3.61 -11.51 -27.11
N GLY A 193 3.35 -10.24 -27.43
CA GLY A 193 2.14 -9.78 -28.12
C GLY A 193 0.91 -9.66 -27.20
N GLU A 194 1.02 -10.03 -25.93
CA GLU A 194 -0.09 -10.07 -24.97
C GLU A 194 0.20 -9.27 -23.72
N GLU A 195 -0.83 -8.67 -23.13
CA GLU A 195 -0.72 -8.00 -21.85
C GLU A 195 -0.91 -9.02 -20.71
N PRO A 196 -0.02 -9.01 -19.69
CA PRO A 196 -0.12 -9.97 -18.60
C PRO A 196 -1.40 -9.71 -17.78
N GLN A 197 -2.16 -10.79 -17.50
CA GLN A 197 -3.39 -10.71 -16.71
C GLN A 197 -3.15 -10.29 -15.25
N ALA A 198 -2.04 -10.75 -14.67
CA ALA A 198 -1.59 -10.37 -13.34
C ALA A 198 -0.07 -10.13 -13.37
N LEU A 199 0.37 -9.12 -12.63
CA LEU A 199 1.79 -8.78 -12.50
C LEU A 199 2.00 -8.15 -11.13
N THR A 200 2.81 -8.79 -10.29
CA THR A 200 3.21 -8.26 -8.99
C THR A 200 4.37 -7.27 -9.12
N GLY A 201 4.58 -6.43 -8.12
CA GLY A 201 5.71 -5.50 -8.07
C GLY A 201 7.04 -6.22 -8.26
N LYS A 202 7.27 -7.31 -7.53
CA LYS A 202 8.51 -8.12 -7.65
C LYS A 202 8.76 -8.65 -9.05
N GLU A 203 7.70 -9.05 -9.75
CA GLU A 203 7.79 -9.52 -11.13
C GLU A 203 8.09 -8.36 -12.07
N ALA A 204 7.43 -7.21 -11.88
CA ALA A 204 7.67 -6.01 -12.68
C ALA A 204 9.14 -5.57 -12.60
N PHE A 205 9.69 -5.42 -11.39
CA PHE A 205 11.10 -5.08 -11.20
C PHE A 205 12.04 -6.11 -11.86
N ARG A 206 11.70 -7.41 -11.78
CA ARG A 206 12.48 -8.47 -12.43
C ARG A 206 12.44 -8.38 -13.95
N VAL A 207 11.29 -8.09 -14.54
CA VAL A 207 11.14 -7.90 -16.01
C VAL A 207 12.01 -6.74 -16.47
N VAL A 208 11.87 -5.57 -15.85
CA VAL A 208 12.65 -4.38 -16.18
C VAL A 208 14.15 -4.65 -16.02
N ARG A 209 14.56 -5.28 -14.93
CA ARG A 209 15.96 -5.64 -14.68
C ARG A 209 16.50 -6.63 -15.72
N THR A 210 15.71 -7.66 -16.06
CA THR A 210 16.12 -8.64 -17.07
C THR A 210 16.35 -7.99 -18.44
N LYS A 211 15.45 -7.08 -18.84
CA LYS A 211 15.59 -6.33 -20.10
C LYS A 211 16.83 -5.43 -20.06
N THR A 212 17.08 -4.76 -18.95
CA THR A 212 18.25 -3.88 -18.79
C THR A 212 19.55 -4.65 -18.90
N ASP A 213 19.66 -5.81 -18.25
CA ASP A 213 20.89 -6.59 -18.18
C ASP A 213 21.14 -7.46 -19.42
N LYS A 214 20.08 -7.96 -20.08
CA LYS A 214 20.16 -8.99 -21.13
C LYS A 214 19.51 -8.59 -22.46
N GLY A 215 19.01 -7.36 -22.56
CA GLY A 215 18.30 -6.86 -23.74
C GLY A 215 16.96 -7.56 -24.00
N TRP A 216 16.35 -7.26 -25.14
CA TRP A 216 15.04 -7.80 -25.54
C TRP A 216 15.07 -9.31 -25.77
N ASN A 217 16.15 -9.85 -26.33
CA ASN A 217 16.28 -11.31 -26.55
C ASN A 217 16.36 -12.07 -25.23
N GLY A 218 17.14 -11.58 -24.25
CA GLY A 218 17.22 -12.18 -22.93
C GLY A 218 15.91 -12.10 -22.14
N LEU A 219 15.11 -11.04 -22.34
CA LEU A 219 13.77 -10.96 -21.79
C LEU A 219 12.83 -12.00 -22.42
N ARG A 220 12.85 -12.14 -23.77
CA ARG A 220 12.05 -13.14 -24.49
C ARG A 220 12.34 -14.55 -24.00
N ASP A 221 13.62 -14.92 -23.89
CA ASP A 221 14.05 -16.23 -23.40
C ASP A 221 13.60 -16.50 -21.96
N SER A 222 13.66 -15.45 -21.11
CA SER A 222 13.21 -15.53 -19.71
C SER A 222 11.70 -15.74 -19.56
N LEU A 223 10.88 -15.13 -20.42
CA LEU A 223 9.43 -15.27 -20.40
C LEU A 223 8.99 -16.61 -21.00
N SER A 224 9.61 -17.06 -22.09
CA SER A 224 9.30 -18.36 -22.73
C SER A 224 9.54 -19.55 -21.80
N ARG A 225 10.60 -19.51 -20.98
CA ARG A 225 10.89 -20.56 -19.98
C ARG A 225 9.86 -20.63 -18.86
N ARG A 226 9.11 -19.57 -18.58
CA ARG A 226 8.07 -19.54 -17.54
C ARG A 226 6.72 -20.03 -18.05
N GLY A 227 6.42 -19.83 -19.34
CA GLY A 227 5.21 -20.36 -19.97
C GLY A 227 5.20 -21.89 -20.08
N GLY A 228 6.39 -22.53 -20.15
CA GLY A 228 6.53 -23.98 -20.24
C GLY A 228 6.33 -24.77 -18.94
N THR A 229 6.22 -24.09 -17.77
CA THR A 229 6.04 -24.77 -16.47
C THR A 229 4.59 -24.85 -15.99
N SER A 230 3.63 -24.27 -16.71
CA SER A 230 2.20 -24.29 -16.34
C SER A 230 1.37 -25.41 -16.98
N GLU A 231 1.93 -26.27 -17.84
CA GLU A 231 1.19 -27.39 -18.47
C GLU A 231 1.39 -28.76 -17.78
N GLY A 232 1.99 -28.82 -16.61
CA GLY A 232 2.40 -30.07 -15.95
C GLY A 232 1.69 -30.45 -14.67
N VAL A 233 0.39 -30.09 -14.45
CA VAL A 233 -0.43 -30.75 -13.39
C VAL A 233 -1.89 -30.82 -13.87
N ARG A 234 -2.16 -31.81 -14.74
CA ARG A 234 -3.47 -32.45 -14.84
C ARG A 234 -3.21 -33.95 -14.73
N HIS A 235 -3.46 -34.47 -13.56
CA HIS A 235 -4.01 -35.84 -13.37
C HIS A 235 -4.57 -35.90 -11.95
#